data_6f874039440c6d71333eba9b50673be4
#
_entry.id   6f874039440c6d71333eba9b50673be4
#
_cell.length_a   1.000
_cell.length_b   1.000
_cell.length_c   1.000
_cell.angle_alpha   90.00
_cell.angle_beta   90.00
_cell.angle_gamma   90.00
#
_symmetry.space_group_name_H-M   'P 1'
#
loop_
_entity.id
_entity.type
_entity.pdbx_description
1 polymer ?
#
loop_
_entity_poly.entity_id
_entity_poly.type
_entity_poly.pdbx_seq_one_letter_code
_entity_poly.pdbx_strand_id
1 'polypeptide(L)'
;MKLQRFTLLIAAVLLFTCAVVAQELEPSAAKLQQHVTYLASDELDGRRTGTAGANEAAKYIAKEFERLGLRPAPATDSRKINVMSARYLQTFPYIGSVELGKNNVLSVQSGETLNFRAGEDWMPLGISTNKKLDLTEVVFAGYGITANELNHNDYKGTYTKNQVAVIQKGTPDGDNPHGRFTTAGQLRFKVAAAQSAGVGALLIISSEDDLKNDALARLSYDNAGLAGIPVAVISKQTAEKLANAKQITLATDVVRADVPAHNVIGVIEGSDPVLKNEYIVIGAHYDHLGRGGEGSLAPRSGEIHHGADDNASGTAGVLELARIFNTQRQKLKRTLVFIAFGGEEEGLLGSNYYVNHPLVPLDKTVAMINMDMIGRMKDRKLVIGGVGTAQEWRQLITQANMSLKTTIAANSGSAAPKGVPIVVSANGRPIMTVDPNGAFELTMNEDGYGPSDHSSFYSKQIPVLFFWTGTHSDYHKPSDTFDKINYNDEARILSLVARIVRDVDSADPRLTFTTAKSAPPRGGGFRVYLGTIPNYADSNDGLLIDGVRDDSPAAKAGLKAGDKIVKIGNREVKNVYDYTAALGDMKAGQEYVIEVLRGGEKLTLKIVPQARN
;
A
#
# COMPACT_ATOMS: atom_id res chain seq x y z
N MET A 1 63.06 -13.81 21.13
CA MET A 1 61.77 -14.49 21.35
C MET A 1 60.70 -13.60 22.01
N LYS A 2 60.96 -12.78 22.99
CA LYS A 2 59.93 -11.92 23.62
C LYS A 2 59.42 -10.78 22.69
N LEU A 3 60.28 -10.19 21.86
CA LEU A 3 59.92 -9.11 20.96
C LEU A 3 59.03 -9.59 19.78
N GLN A 4 59.29 -10.79 19.24
CA GLN A 4 58.47 -11.38 18.17
C GLN A 4 57.07 -11.81 18.63
N ARG A 5 56.89 -12.22 19.90
CA ARG A 5 55.59 -12.54 20.47
C ARG A 5 54.72 -11.30 20.70
N PHE A 6 55.35 -10.14 21.04
CA PHE A 6 54.66 -8.88 21.23
C PHE A 6 54.15 -8.28 19.90
N THR A 7 54.96 -8.40 18.83
CA THR A 7 54.57 -7.94 17.48
C THR A 7 53.45 -8.80 16.88
N LEU A 8 53.46 -10.10 17.13
CA LEU A 8 52.37 -11.00 16.69
C LEU A 8 51.07 -10.76 17.46
N LEU A 9 51.14 -10.40 18.75
CA LEU A 9 49.93 -10.09 19.55
C LEU A 9 49.28 -8.76 19.12
N ILE A 10 50.09 -7.74 18.82
CA ILE A 10 49.62 -6.44 18.33
C ILE A 10 49.03 -6.60 16.90
N ALA A 11 49.65 -7.40 16.04
CA ALA A 11 49.09 -7.68 14.71
C ALA A 11 47.79 -8.48 14.77
N ALA A 12 47.67 -9.44 15.69
CA ALA A 12 46.45 -10.21 15.89
C ALA A 12 45.30 -9.35 16.47
N VAL A 13 45.62 -8.45 17.41
CA VAL A 13 44.62 -7.50 17.98
C VAL A 13 44.18 -6.48 16.93
N LEU A 14 45.11 -5.96 16.10
CA LEU A 14 44.79 -5.06 14.99
C LEU A 14 43.96 -5.74 13.90
N LEU A 15 44.24 -7.00 13.56
CA LEU A 15 43.48 -7.80 12.61
C LEU A 15 42.08 -8.13 13.16
N PHE A 16 41.96 -8.40 14.46
CA PHE A 16 40.68 -8.68 15.11
C PHE A 16 39.82 -7.44 15.21
N THR A 17 40.39 -6.28 15.54
CA THR A 17 39.67 -4.99 15.55
C THR A 17 39.24 -4.56 14.16
N CYS A 18 40.08 -4.75 13.12
CA CYS A 18 39.68 -4.46 11.74
C CYS A 18 38.57 -5.42 11.25
N ALA A 19 38.58 -6.69 11.63
CA ALA A 19 37.53 -7.64 11.26
C ALA A 19 36.19 -7.32 11.97
N VAL A 20 36.24 -6.94 13.24
CA VAL A 20 35.03 -6.53 13.99
C VAL A 20 34.45 -5.24 13.41
N VAL A 21 35.28 -4.25 13.10
CA VAL A 21 34.81 -2.98 12.46
C VAL A 21 34.28 -3.23 11.05
N ALA A 22 34.88 -4.15 10.28
CA ALA A 22 34.37 -4.50 8.95
C ALA A 22 33.00 -5.20 9.04
N GLN A 23 32.80 -6.05 10.05
CA GLN A 23 31.55 -6.78 10.27
C GLN A 23 30.40 -5.84 10.73
N GLU A 24 30.70 -4.70 11.35
CA GLU A 24 29.69 -3.68 11.71
C GLU A 24 29.23 -2.81 10.54
N LEU A 25 29.97 -2.81 9.44
CA LEU A 25 29.69 -1.98 8.26
C LEU A 25 28.81 -2.67 7.20
N GLU A 26 28.62 -3.98 7.33
CA GLU A 26 27.79 -4.77 6.41
C GLU A 26 26.44 -5.12 7.06
N PRO A 27 25.38 -5.34 6.25
CA PRO A 27 24.09 -5.80 6.75
C PRO A 27 24.21 -7.15 7.45
N SER A 28 23.57 -7.27 8.61
CA SER A 28 23.64 -8.44 9.47
C SER A 28 22.37 -9.28 9.41
N ALA A 29 22.46 -10.50 8.88
CA ALA A 29 21.35 -11.44 8.84
C ALA A 29 20.74 -11.70 10.24
N ALA A 30 21.60 -11.75 11.30
CA ALA A 30 21.11 -11.96 12.66
C ALA A 30 20.31 -10.77 13.21
N LYS A 31 20.67 -9.54 12.85
CA LYS A 31 19.89 -8.34 13.24
C LYS A 31 18.58 -8.26 12.47
N LEU A 32 18.60 -8.56 11.19
CA LEU A 32 17.39 -8.66 10.38
C LEU A 32 16.42 -9.68 10.96
N GLN A 33 16.90 -10.88 11.28
CA GLN A 33 16.10 -11.90 11.95
C GLN A 33 15.51 -11.41 13.27
N GLN A 34 16.28 -10.70 14.09
CA GLN A 34 15.77 -10.13 15.35
C GLN A 34 14.59 -9.18 15.11
N HIS A 35 14.73 -8.25 14.14
CA HIS A 35 13.68 -7.27 13.83
C HIS A 35 12.45 -7.94 13.22
N VAL A 36 12.63 -8.82 12.23
CA VAL A 36 11.50 -9.52 11.57
C VAL A 36 10.78 -10.42 12.58
N THR A 37 11.50 -11.16 13.44
CA THR A 37 10.87 -12.04 14.45
C THR A 37 9.96 -11.24 15.38
N TYR A 38 10.37 -10.04 15.81
CA TYR A 38 9.52 -9.20 16.64
C TYR A 38 8.35 -8.61 15.86
N LEU A 39 8.61 -8.01 14.68
CA LEU A 39 7.58 -7.36 13.88
C LEU A 39 6.52 -8.35 13.38
N ALA A 40 6.88 -9.60 13.10
CA ALA A 40 5.98 -10.66 12.69
C ALA A 40 5.51 -11.56 13.83
N SER A 41 5.62 -11.11 15.09
CA SER A 41 5.20 -11.91 16.26
C SER A 41 3.68 -11.84 16.48
N ASP A 42 3.15 -12.84 17.18
CA ASP A 42 1.75 -12.89 17.61
C ASP A 42 1.36 -11.70 18.50
N GLU A 43 2.33 -11.16 19.26
CA GLU A 43 2.13 -10.01 20.18
C GLU A 43 1.64 -8.76 19.44
N LEU A 44 2.00 -8.61 18.16
CA LEU A 44 1.59 -7.47 17.35
C LEU A 44 0.30 -7.71 16.55
N ASP A 45 -0.32 -8.87 16.71
CA ASP A 45 -1.64 -9.21 16.16
C ASP A 45 -1.80 -8.86 14.67
N GLY A 46 -0.71 -9.06 13.89
CA GLY A 46 -0.65 -8.77 12.45
C GLY A 46 -0.65 -7.28 12.11
N ARG A 47 -0.39 -6.39 13.04
CA ARG A 47 -0.05 -4.94 12.87
C ARG A 47 -1.00 -4.15 11.96
N ARG A 48 -2.30 -4.46 11.95
CA ARG A 48 -3.24 -3.69 11.12
C ARG A 48 -3.24 -2.23 11.54
N THR A 49 -3.23 -1.33 10.59
CA THR A 49 -3.26 0.13 10.79
C THR A 49 -4.32 0.54 11.80
N GLY A 50 -3.97 1.45 12.71
CA GLY A 50 -4.86 1.96 13.76
C GLY A 50 -5.06 1.01 14.95
N THR A 51 -4.54 -0.22 14.91
CA THR A 51 -4.64 -1.17 16.04
C THR A 51 -3.53 -0.99 17.07
N ALA A 52 -3.71 -1.64 18.23
CA ALA A 52 -2.68 -1.67 19.27
C ALA A 52 -1.37 -2.29 18.75
N GLY A 53 -1.46 -3.36 17.95
CA GLY A 53 -0.29 -4.04 17.36
C GLY A 53 0.52 -3.13 16.44
N ALA A 54 -0.15 -2.36 15.55
CA ALA A 54 0.53 -1.37 14.71
C ALA A 54 1.17 -0.26 15.55
N ASN A 55 0.50 0.21 16.61
CA ASN A 55 1.03 1.23 17.49
C ASN A 55 2.26 0.74 18.28
N GLU A 56 2.28 -0.52 18.71
CA GLU A 56 3.47 -1.12 19.36
C GLU A 56 4.61 -1.33 18.36
N ALA A 57 4.33 -1.73 17.11
CA ALA A 57 5.33 -1.78 16.05
C ALA A 57 5.94 -0.39 15.79
N ALA A 58 5.12 0.65 15.68
CA ALA A 58 5.60 2.04 15.52
C ALA A 58 6.49 2.48 16.70
N LYS A 59 6.11 2.16 17.93
CA LYS A 59 6.91 2.45 19.12
C LYS A 59 8.24 1.69 19.12
N TYR A 60 8.23 0.43 18.69
CA TYR A 60 9.45 -0.37 18.56
C TYR A 60 10.43 0.27 17.58
N ILE A 61 9.95 0.61 16.37
CA ILE A 61 10.77 1.25 15.34
C ILE A 61 11.31 2.60 15.84
N ALA A 62 10.48 3.42 16.49
CA ALA A 62 10.89 4.69 17.07
C ALA A 62 11.99 4.54 18.15
N LYS A 63 11.87 3.52 19.02
CA LYS A 63 12.89 3.19 20.01
C LYS A 63 14.20 2.72 19.36
N GLU A 64 14.11 1.96 18.28
CA GLU A 64 15.30 1.55 17.55
C GLU A 64 16.00 2.75 16.89
N PHE A 65 15.26 3.69 16.27
CA PHE A 65 15.85 4.93 15.77
C PHE A 65 16.51 5.76 16.88
N GLU A 66 15.86 5.87 18.04
CA GLU A 66 16.42 6.53 19.22
C GLU A 66 17.71 5.82 19.70
N ARG A 67 17.68 4.49 19.86
CA ARG A 67 18.83 3.67 20.28
C ARG A 67 20.01 3.80 19.30
N LEU A 68 19.74 3.89 18.01
CA LEU A 68 20.74 4.13 16.98
C LEU A 68 21.25 5.58 16.96
N GLY A 69 20.62 6.51 17.68
CA GLY A 69 21.02 7.92 17.76
C GLY A 69 20.64 8.73 16.51
N LEU A 70 19.62 8.33 15.77
CA LEU A 70 19.03 9.14 14.72
C LEU A 70 18.36 10.38 15.35
N ARG A 71 18.25 11.46 14.59
CA ARG A 71 17.44 12.61 15.00
C ARG A 71 15.99 12.40 14.60
N PRO A 72 15.01 12.83 15.40
CA PRO A 72 13.65 12.98 14.92
C PRO A 72 13.61 13.97 13.74
N ALA A 73 12.69 13.78 12.81
CA ALA A 73 12.45 14.79 11.78
C ALA A 73 12.04 16.13 12.45
N PRO A 74 12.37 17.28 11.84
CA PRO A 74 11.98 18.57 12.36
C PRO A 74 10.45 18.69 12.35
N ALA A 75 9.81 18.30 13.45
CA ALA A 75 8.36 18.40 13.59
C ALA A 75 7.97 19.84 13.90
N THR A 76 6.90 20.31 13.31
CA THR A 76 6.36 21.65 13.49
C THR A 76 5.90 21.94 14.94
N ASP A 77 5.79 20.93 15.82
CA ASP A 77 5.33 21.12 17.21
C ASP A 77 6.00 20.18 18.25
N SER A 78 7.25 19.78 18.03
CA SER A 78 8.02 18.85 18.89
C SER A 78 8.22 19.34 20.35
N ARG A 79 7.95 20.61 20.64
CA ARG A 79 8.13 21.22 21.98
C ARG A 79 7.11 20.74 23.03
N LYS A 80 6.00 20.10 22.60
CA LYS A 80 4.93 19.63 23.51
C LYS A 80 4.99 18.12 23.81
N ILE A 81 5.90 17.38 23.18
CA ILE A 81 5.96 15.92 23.31
C ILE A 81 6.99 15.55 24.37
N ASN A 82 6.52 15.07 25.52
CA ASN A 82 7.37 14.70 26.66
C ASN A 82 8.06 13.33 26.54
N VAL A 83 7.61 12.47 25.61
CA VAL A 83 8.19 11.13 25.39
C VAL A 83 9.08 11.18 24.16
N MET A 84 10.37 10.83 24.32
CA MET A 84 11.37 10.97 23.25
C MET A 84 10.99 10.17 21.99
N SER A 85 10.58 8.90 22.15
CA SER A 85 10.17 8.05 21.02
C SER A 85 8.97 8.62 20.25
N ALA A 86 8.06 9.34 20.89
CA ALA A 86 6.93 9.97 20.23
C ALA A 86 7.34 11.11 19.27
N ARG A 87 8.57 11.62 19.37
CA ARG A 87 9.09 12.63 18.44
C ARG A 87 9.41 12.09 17.05
N TYR A 88 9.53 10.77 16.92
CA TYR A 88 9.74 10.10 15.63
C TYR A 88 8.44 9.84 14.87
N LEU A 89 7.27 10.11 15.49
CA LEU A 89 5.96 9.80 14.93
C LEU A 89 5.39 10.99 14.16
N GLN A 90 5.05 10.79 12.90
CA GLN A 90 4.15 11.64 12.15
C GLN A 90 2.76 11.01 12.18
N THR A 91 1.86 11.56 12.98
CA THR A 91 0.50 11.04 13.14
C THR A 91 -0.40 11.54 12.03
N PHE A 92 -1.21 10.64 11.47
CA PHE A 92 -2.26 10.96 10.51
C PHE A 92 -3.61 10.34 10.94
N PRO A 93 -4.75 10.94 10.51
CA PRO A 93 -6.07 10.43 10.85
C PRO A 93 -6.36 9.14 10.08
N TYR A 94 -7.00 8.19 10.78
CA TYR A 94 -7.44 6.92 10.22
C TYR A 94 -8.74 6.49 10.91
N ILE A 95 -9.77 6.13 10.14
CA ILE A 95 -11.01 5.62 10.72
C ILE A 95 -10.81 4.15 11.10
N GLY A 96 -10.53 3.90 12.36
CA GLY A 96 -10.22 2.56 12.87
C GLY A 96 -11.30 1.96 13.78
N SER A 97 -12.33 2.74 14.14
CA SER A 97 -13.45 2.28 14.93
C SER A 97 -14.77 2.68 14.28
N VAL A 98 -15.67 1.72 14.18
CA VAL A 98 -17.03 1.90 13.64
C VAL A 98 -18.03 1.31 14.61
N GLU A 99 -18.97 2.10 15.07
CA GLU A 99 -19.96 1.70 16.05
C GLU A 99 -21.38 2.04 15.57
N LEU A 100 -22.36 1.28 16.07
CA LEU A 100 -23.76 1.58 15.82
C LEU A 100 -24.20 2.79 16.65
N GLY A 101 -24.65 3.84 15.98
CA GLY A 101 -25.23 5.02 16.63
C GLY A 101 -26.63 4.72 17.21
N LYS A 102 -27.19 5.69 17.90
CA LYS A 102 -28.45 5.55 18.65
C LYS A 102 -29.71 5.77 17.81
N ASN A 103 -29.58 6.39 16.63
CA ASN A 103 -30.71 6.86 15.82
C ASN A 103 -31.01 5.96 14.61
N ASN A 104 -30.70 4.67 14.71
CA ASN A 104 -30.96 3.71 13.66
C ASN A 104 -32.44 3.29 13.69
N VAL A 105 -33.15 3.46 12.57
CA VAL A 105 -34.56 3.12 12.42
C VAL A 105 -34.76 2.39 11.11
N LEU A 106 -35.43 1.24 11.15
CA LEU A 106 -36.07 0.62 10.00
C LEU A 106 -37.50 0.26 10.42
N SER A 107 -38.46 0.83 9.75
CA SER A 107 -39.89 0.52 9.97
C SER A 107 -40.65 0.52 8.66
N VAL A 108 -41.70 -0.29 8.60
CA VAL A 108 -42.60 -0.37 7.45
C VAL A 108 -44.03 -0.18 7.87
N GLN A 109 -44.81 0.43 6.99
CA GLN A 109 -46.27 0.59 7.14
C GLN A 109 -46.96 -0.24 6.07
N SER A 110 -47.69 -1.27 6.51
CA SER A 110 -48.50 -2.15 5.64
C SER A 110 -49.86 -2.46 6.26
N GLY A 111 -50.50 -1.44 6.89
CA GLY A 111 -51.67 -1.50 7.75
C GLY A 111 -51.27 -1.11 9.18
N GLU A 112 -50.56 -1.96 9.87
CA GLU A 112 -49.87 -1.64 11.12
C GLU A 112 -48.40 -1.26 10.87
N THR A 113 -47.82 -0.46 11.78
CA THR A 113 -46.40 -0.13 11.73
C THR A 113 -45.58 -1.26 12.33
N LEU A 114 -44.71 -1.88 11.54
CA LEU A 114 -43.74 -2.86 11.99
C LEU A 114 -42.39 -2.18 12.16
N ASN A 115 -41.79 -2.34 13.35
CA ASN A 115 -40.43 -1.82 13.64
C ASN A 115 -39.45 -2.99 13.68
N PHE A 116 -38.30 -2.81 13.04
CA PHE A 116 -37.21 -3.78 12.98
C PHE A 116 -36.06 -3.34 13.88
N ARG A 117 -35.45 -4.29 14.58
CA ARG A 117 -34.35 -4.03 15.52
C ARG A 117 -33.02 -4.07 14.82
N ALA A 118 -32.24 -2.98 14.94
CA ALA A 118 -30.86 -2.95 14.48
C ALA A 118 -30.01 -3.96 15.26
N GLY A 119 -29.16 -4.71 14.57
CA GLY A 119 -28.33 -5.78 15.13
C GLY A 119 -29.01 -7.16 15.20
N GLU A 120 -30.33 -7.23 14.92
CA GLU A 120 -31.07 -8.48 14.89
C GLU A 120 -31.79 -8.70 13.56
N ASP A 121 -32.62 -7.75 13.15
CA ASP A 121 -33.40 -7.82 11.92
C ASP A 121 -32.68 -7.18 10.73
N TRP A 122 -31.86 -6.19 11.00
CA TRP A 122 -31.06 -5.44 10.03
C TRP A 122 -29.83 -4.80 10.68
N MET A 123 -28.84 -4.41 9.86
CA MET A 123 -27.67 -3.68 10.31
C MET A 123 -27.22 -2.69 9.23
N PRO A 124 -27.05 -1.38 9.54
CA PRO A 124 -26.38 -0.47 8.61
C PRO A 124 -24.94 -0.92 8.40
N LEU A 125 -24.44 -0.78 7.18
CA LEU A 125 -23.04 -1.07 6.90
C LEU A 125 -22.13 0.05 7.41
N GLY A 126 -20.89 -0.27 7.76
CA GLY A 126 -19.90 0.72 8.20
C GLY A 126 -19.63 1.83 7.18
N ILE A 127 -19.83 1.57 5.90
CA ILE A 127 -19.71 2.53 4.80
C ILE A 127 -20.99 3.35 4.55
N SER A 128 -22.10 3.04 5.21
CA SER A 128 -23.40 3.70 4.98
C SER A 128 -23.34 5.20 5.22
N THR A 129 -23.96 5.99 4.36
CA THR A 129 -24.16 7.41 4.62
C THR A 129 -25.25 7.59 5.67
N ASN A 130 -24.98 8.34 6.75
CA ASN A 130 -25.96 8.63 7.77
C ASN A 130 -27.05 9.56 7.24
N LYS A 131 -28.27 9.06 7.14
CA LYS A 131 -29.42 9.81 6.63
C LYS A 131 -30.72 9.17 7.08
N LYS A 132 -31.73 10.01 7.29
CA LYS A 132 -33.11 9.58 7.46
C LYS A 132 -33.91 9.80 6.16
N LEU A 133 -34.60 8.76 5.71
CA LEU A 133 -35.39 8.73 4.51
C LEU A 133 -36.79 8.15 4.80
N ASP A 134 -37.80 8.73 4.18
CA ASP A 134 -39.11 8.14 4.06
C ASP A 134 -39.30 7.71 2.59
N LEU A 135 -39.39 6.40 2.39
CA LEU A 135 -39.36 5.75 1.08
C LEU A 135 -40.73 5.16 0.78
N THR A 136 -41.16 5.26 -0.47
CA THR A 136 -42.53 4.92 -0.87
C THR A 136 -42.62 3.65 -1.71
N GLU A 137 -41.48 3.10 -2.14
CA GLU A 137 -41.47 1.94 -3.04
C GLU A 137 -40.24 1.08 -2.83
N VAL A 138 -40.46 -0.23 -2.84
CA VAL A 138 -39.40 -1.24 -2.82
C VAL A 138 -39.18 -1.77 -4.23
N VAL A 139 -37.92 -1.80 -4.64
CA VAL A 139 -37.50 -2.37 -5.92
C VAL A 139 -36.58 -3.56 -5.67
N PHE A 140 -37.01 -4.73 -6.09
CA PHE A 140 -36.15 -5.92 -6.06
C PHE A 140 -35.28 -5.94 -7.32
N ALA A 141 -33.96 -5.76 -7.14
CA ALA A 141 -32.99 -5.61 -8.22
C ALA A 141 -31.98 -6.77 -8.23
N GLY A 142 -32.46 -8.01 -8.26
CA GLY A 142 -31.63 -9.21 -8.37
C GLY A 142 -30.43 -9.22 -7.43
N TYR A 143 -29.23 -9.27 -7.97
CA TYR A 143 -27.98 -9.17 -7.21
C TYR A 143 -27.46 -7.72 -7.13
N GLY A 144 -28.15 -6.74 -7.69
CA GLY A 144 -27.73 -5.34 -7.71
C GLY A 144 -26.51 -5.07 -8.60
N ILE A 145 -26.34 -5.86 -9.64
CA ILE A 145 -25.17 -5.83 -10.52
C ILE A 145 -25.50 -5.12 -11.82
N THR A 146 -24.63 -4.19 -12.21
CA THR A 146 -24.54 -3.65 -13.56
C THR A 146 -23.17 -4.00 -14.13
N ALA A 147 -23.15 -4.85 -15.16
CA ALA A 147 -21.96 -5.33 -15.85
C ALA A 147 -22.24 -5.31 -17.36
N ASN A 148 -22.08 -4.14 -17.96
CA ASN A 148 -22.44 -3.89 -19.37
C ASN A 148 -21.65 -4.79 -20.33
N GLU A 149 -20.40 -5.13 -19.98
CA GLU A 149 -19.53 -6.06 -20.72
C GLU A 149 -20.07 -7.49 -20.76
N LEU A 150 -20.91 -7.86 -19.78
CA LEU A 150 -21.59 -9.16 -19.71
C LEU A 150 -23.04 -9.10 -20.20
N ASN A 151 -23.48 -7.95 -20.73
CA ASN A 151 -24.88 -7.66 -21.04
C ASN A 151 -25.83 -7.90 -19.86
N HIS A 152 -25.35 -7.64 -18.64
CA HIS A 152 -26.11 -7.83 -17.41
C HIS A 152 -26.38 -6.50 -16.72
N ASN A 153 -27.65 -6.25 -16.40
CA ASN A 153 -28.09 -5.10 -15.64
C ASN A 153 -29.33 -5.49 -14.84
N ASP A 154 -29.20 -5.47 -13.51
CA ASP A 154 -30.30 -5.75 -12.60
C ASP A 154 -31.22 -4.52 -12.41
N TYR A 155 -30.75 -3.33 -12.75
CA TYR A 155 -31.53 -2.08 -12.68
C TYR A 155 -32.15 -1.76 -14.03
N LYS A 156 -33.34 -2.36 -14.29
CA LYS A 156 -34.06 -2.20 -15.56
C LYS A 156 -35.19 -1.17 -15.44
N GLY A 157 -34.87 0.09 -15.33
CA GLY A 157 -35.90 1.12 -15.24
C GLY A 157 -35.35 2.49 -14.87
N THR A 158 -36.26 3.42 -14.65
CA THR A 158 -35.97 4.75 -14.09
C THR A 158 -36.32 4.73 -12.63
N TYR A 159 -35.37 5.00 -11.78
CA TYR A 159 -35.58 5.00 -10.32
C TYR A 159 -35.45 6.40 -9.74
N THR A 160 -35.97 6.57 -8.54
CA THR A 160 -35.99 7.86 -7.84
C THR A 160 -35.44 7.73 -6.42
N LYS A 161 -35.03 8.85 -5.83
CA LYS A 161 -34.51 8.89 -4.45
C LYS A 161 -35.54 8.50 -3.37
N ASN A 162 -36.82 8.34 -3.74
CA ASN A 162 -37.88 7.85 -2.84
C ASN A 162 -38.03 6.33 -2.86
N GLN A 163 -37.20 5.63 -3.66
CA GLN A 163 -37.23 4.18 -3.79
C GLN A 163 -36.04 3.57 -3.06
N VAL A 164 -36.23 2.36 -2.50
CA VAL A 164 -35.17 1.53 -1.94
C VAL A 164 -34.96 0.30 -2.80
N ALA A 165 -33.72 0.05 -3.20
CA ALA A 165 -33.37 -1.19 -3.85
C ALA A 165 -33.11 -2.27 -2.80
N VAL A 166 -33.71 -3.44 -3.01
CA VAL A 166 -33.46 -4.67 -2.23
C VAL A 166 -32.79 -5.69 -3.16
N ILE A 167 -31.62 -6.16 -2.77
CA ILE A 167 -30.79 -7.05 -3.59
C ILE A 167 -30.36 -8.30 -2.82
N GLN A 168 -30.02 -9.36 -3.57
CA GLN A 168 -29.40 -10.55 -3.03
C GLN A 168 -27.90 -10.33 -2.75
N LYS A 169 -27.38 -10.91 -1.68
CA LYS A 169 -25.94 -11.07 -1.47
C LYS A 169 -25.36 -12.06 -2.49
N GLY A 170 -24.07 -11.97 -2.81
CA GLY A 170 -23.40 -12.86 -3.78
C GLY A 170 -23.57 -12.40 -5.24
N THR A 171 -23.45 -13.34 -6.15
CA THR A 171 -23.48 -13.11 -7.61
C THR A 171 -24.31 -14.16 -8.34
N PRO A 172 -24.72 -13.93 -9.60
CA PRO A 172 -25.47 -14.91 -10.38
C PRO A 172 -24.74 -16.24 -10.63
N ASP A 173 -23.40 -16.25 -10.57
CA ASP A 173 -22.56 -17.45 -10.73
C ASP A 173 -22.04 -18.01 -9.37
N GLY A 174 -22.70 -17.59 -8.27
CA GLY A 174 -22.41 -18.08 -6.91
C GLY A 174 -21.08 -17.54 -6.36
N ASP A 175 -20.47 -18.30 -5.43
CA ASP A 175 -19.24 -17.93 -4.74
C ASP A 175 -17.96 -18.34 -5.51
N ASN A 176 -18.04 -18.42 -6.84
CA ASN A 176 -16.89 -18.76 -7.68
C ASN A 176 -15.88 -17.59 -7.70
N PRO A 177 -14.68 -17.73 -7.11
CA PRO A 177 -13.68 -16.66 -7.07
C PRO A 177 -13.12 -16.30 -8.46
N HIS A 178 -13.36 -17.14 -9.47
CA HIS A 178 -13.01 -16.91 -10.87
C HIS A 178 -14.25 -16.71 -11.75
N GLY A 179 -15.40 -16.42 -11.13
CA GLY A 179 -16.66 -16.17 -11.81
C GLY A 179 -16.63 -14.89 -12.66
N ARG A 180 -17.50 -14.83 -13.65
CA ARG A 180 -17.58 -13.67 -14.54
C ARG A 180 -18.04 -12.40 -13.83
N PHE A 181 -18.79 -12.55 -12.72
CA PHE A 181 -19.31 -11.45 -11.92
C PHE A 181 -18.46 -11.10 -10.70
N THR A 182 -17.29 -11.71 -10.50
CA THR A 182 -16.45 -11.53 -9.30
C THR A 182 -16.19 -10.06 -8.99
N THR A 183 -15.81 -9.26 -9.98
CA THR A 183 -15.56 -7.81 -9.77
C THR A 183 -16.85 -7.05 -9.55
N ALA A 184 -17.85 -7.19 -10.45
CA ALA A 184 -19.12 -6.45 -10.35
C ALA A 184 -19.97 -6.86 -9.13
N GLY A 185 -19.71 -8.05 -8.57
CA GLY A 185 -20.35 -8.59 -7.38
C GLY A 185 -19.80 -8.05 -6.06
N GLN A 186 -18.66 -7.36 -6.07
CA GLN A 186 -18.12 -6.74 -4.85
C GLN A 186 -19.06 -5.65 -4.32
N LEU A 187 -19.11 -5.50 -3.00
CA LEU A 187 -20.03 -4.60 -2.30
C LEU A 187 -20.02 -3.19 -2.88
N ARG A 188 -18.84 -2.60 -3.06
CA ARG A 188 -18.70 -1.22 -3.55
C ARG A 188 -19.23 -1.02 -4.97
N PHE A 189 -19.07 -2.03 -5.85
CA PHE A 189 -19.64 -1.97 -7.20
C PHE A 189 -21.16 -2.05 -7.19
N LYS A 190 -21.75 -2.87 -6.31
CA LYS A 190 -23.20 -2.91 -6.12
C LYS A 190 -23.76 -1.60 -5.57
N VAL A 191 -23.04 -0.97 -4.62
CA VAL A 191 -23.39 0.37 -4.11
C VAL A 191 -23.32 1.41 -5.23
N ALA A 192 -22.25 1.41 -6.03
CA ALA A 192 -22.11 2.33 -7.16
C ALA A 192 -23.19 2.10 -8.24
N ALA A 193 -23.57 0.86 -8.49
CA ALA A 193 -24.68 0.53 -9.40
C ALA A 193 -26.02 1.06 -8.89
N ALA A 194 -26.32 0.88 -7.60
CA ALA A 194 -27.54 1.41 -6.96
C ALA A 194 -27.60 2.93 -7.01
N GLN A 195 -26.52 3.63 -6.68
CA GLN A 195 -26.42 5.09 -6.80
C GLN A 195 -26.67 5.56 -8.23
N SER A 196 -26.07 4.89 -9.21
CA SER A 196 -26.21 5.23 -10.63
C SER A 196 -27.61 5.00 -11.15
N ALA A 197 -28.29 3.98 -10.63
CA ALA A 197 -29.70 3.75 -10.91
C ALA A 197 -30.59 4.85 -10.33
N GLY A 198 -30.13 5.61 -9.34
CA GLY A 198 -30.83 6.76 -8.77
C GLY A 198 -31.70 6.44 -7.55
N VAL A 199 -31.60 5.24 -6.97
CA VAL A 199 -32.37 4.87 -5.76
C VAL A 199 -31.87 5.64 -4.53
N GLY A 200 -32.75 5.80 -3.53
CA GLY A 200 -32.44 6.54 -2.32
C GLY A 200 -31.64 5.74 -1.29
N ALA A 201 -31.78 4.41 -1.29
CA ALA A 201 -31.11 3.51 -0.36
C ALA A 201 -30.92 2.12 -0.97
N LEU A 202 -29.99 1.33 -0.40
CA LEU A 202 -29.70 -0.04 -0.78
C LEU A 202 -29.83 -0.96 0.44
N LEU A 203 -30.63 -2.01 0.32
CA LEU A 203 -30.74 -3.06 1.32
C LEU A 203 -30.30 -4.38 0.71
N ILE A 204 -29.43 -5.11 1.41
CA ILE A 204 -28.81 -6.36 0.96
C ILE A 204 -29.38 -7.51 1.80
N ILE A 205 -30.01 -8.48 1.16
CA ILE A 205 -30.55 -9.65 1.87
C ILE A 205 -29.38 -10.54 2.28
N SER A 206 -29.28 -10.84 3.57
CA SER A 206 -28.29 -11.78 4.10
C SER A 206 -28.47 -13.18 3.50
N SER A 207 -27.36 -13.85 3.20
CA SER A 207 -27.36 -15.29 2.88
C SER A 207 -27.50 -16.18 4.12
N GLU A 208 -27.15 -15.64 5.30
CA GLU A 208 -27.17 -16.34 6.58
C GLU A 208 -28.58 -16.44 7.17
N ASP A 209 -28.84 -17.49 7.94
CA ASP A 209 -30.12 -17.63 8.67
C ASP A 209 -30.17 -16.74 9.91
N ASP A 210 -29.04 -16.49 10.56
CA ASP A 210 -28.87 -15.49 11.62
C ASP A 210 -28.00 -14.35 11.09
N LEU A 211 -28.54 -13.15 11.09
CA LEU A 211 -27.86 -11.94 10.61
C LEU A 211 -26.52 -11.70 11.31
N LYS A 212 -26.38 -12.11 12.60
CA LYS A 212 -25.13 -11.96 13.36
C LYS A 212 -23.97 -12.76 12.78
N ASN A 213 -24.24 -13.77 12.00
CA ASN A 213 -23.23 -14.57 11.31
C ASN A 213 -22.80 -13.96 9.98
N ASP A 214 -23.56 -12.98 9.47
CA ASP A 214 -23.22 -12.33 8.21
C ASP A 214 -22.04 -11.37 8.38
N ALA A 215 -21.02 -11.53 7.53
CA ALA A 215 -19.85 -10.67 7.53
C ALA A 215 -20.22 -9.19 7.28
N LEU A 216 -21.26 -8.91 6.47
CA LEU A 216 -21.74 -7.54 6.23
C LEU A 216 -22.41 -6.89 7.44
N ALA A 217 -22.90 -7.70 8.40
CA ALA A 217 -23.44 -7.19 9.65
C ALA A 217 -22.36 -6.75 10.66
N ARG A 218 -21.10 -7.07 10.38
CA ARG A 218 -19.98 -6.57 11.17
C ARG A 218 -19.67 -5.14 10.72
N LEU A 219 -19.73 -4.20 11.67
CA LEU A 219 -19.40 -2.81 11.38
C LEU A 219 -17.90 -2.69 11.08
N SER A 220 -17.57 -2.48 9.82
CA SER A 220 -16.20 -2.22 9.34
C SER A 220 -16.22 -1.07 8.32
N TYR A 221 -15.12 -0.36 8.22
CA TYR A 221 -14.94 0.72 7.26
C TYR A 221 -13.63 0.50 6.49
N ASP A 222 -13.68 0.58 5.19
CA ASP A 222 -12.58 0.28 4.29
C ASP A 222 -11.76 1.52 3.89
N ASN A 223 -11.97 2.64 4.58
CA ASN A 223 -11.30 3.94 4.32
C ASN A 223 -11.37 4.45 2.86
N ALA A 224 -12.33 3.96 2.08
CA ALA A 224 -12.50 4.33 0.67
C ALA A 224 -13.74 5.23 0.43
N GLY A 225 -14.16 5.95 1.45
CA GLY A 225 -15.26 6.91 1.39
C GLY A 225 -16.64 6.33 1.74
N LEU A 226 -17.59 7.21 2.01
CA LEU A 226 -18.95 6.83 2.31
C LEU A 226 -19.69 6.35 1.06
N ALA A 227 -20.70 5.51 1.25
CA ALA A 227 -21.53 4.96 0.18
C ALA A 227 -22.36 6.01 -0.59
N GLY A 228 -22.47 7.24 -0.10
CA GLY A 228 -23.28 8.30 -0.73
C GLY A 228 -24.80 8.13 -0.57
N ILE A 229 -25.25 6.92 -0.25
CA ILE A 229 -26.63 6.56 0.11
C ILE A 229 -26.62 5.70 1.38
N PRO A 230 -27.74 5.60 2.13
CA PRO A 230 -27.92 4.59 3.15
C PRO A 230 -27.78 3.18 2.58
N VAL A 231 -26.94 2.35 3.23
CA VAL A 231 -26.74 0.94 2.87
C VAL A 231 -26.84 0.08 4.12
N ALA A 232 -27.63 -0.99 4.05
CA ALA A 232 -27.77 -1.92 5.16
C ALA A 232 -27.90 -3.36 4.69
N VAL A 233 -27.52 -4.30 5.53
CA VAL A 233 -27.87 -5.71 5.38
C VAL A 233 -29.13 -6.01 6.20
N ILE A 234 -30.03 -6.81 5.65
CA ILE A 234 -31.31 -7.20 6.27
C ILE A 234 -31.46 -8.71 6.32
N SER A 235 -32.19 -9.22 7.30
CA SER A 235 -32.53 -10.63 7.37
C SER A 235 -33.51 -11.03 6.26
N LYS A 236 -33.57 -12.32 5.92
CA LYS A 236 -34.54 -12.89 4.96
C LYS A 236 -35.98 -12.55 5.37
N GLN A 237 -36.29 -12.66 6.67
CA GLN A 237 -37.60 -12.35 7.21
C GLN A 237 -37.98 -10.87 7.07
N THR A 238 -37.01 -9.97 7.27
CA THR A 238 -37.22 -8.54 7.05
C THR A 238 -37.50 -8.26 5.58
N ALA A 239 -36.76 -8.88 4.66
CA ALA A 239 -36.98 -8.71 3.22
C ALA A 239 -38.40 -9.13 2.78
N GLU A 240 -38.94 -10.23 3.30
CA GLU A 240 -40.31 -10.69 3.04
C GLU A 240 -41.37 -9.67 3.47
N LYS A 241 -41.17 -9.03 4.62
CA LYS A 241 -42.09 -8.00 5.12
C LYS A 241 -41.99 -6.69 4.35
N LEU A 242 -40.80 -6.35 3.82
CA LEU A 242 -40.60 -5.19 2.97
C LEU A 242 -41.34 -5.30 1.62
N ALA A 243 -41.51 -6.52 1.09
CA ALA A 243 -42.15 -6.74 -0.22
C ALA A 243 -43.57 -6.15 -0.33
N ASN A 244 -44.29 -6.06 0.79
CA ASN A 244 -45.65 -5.54 0.84
C ASN A 244 -45.76 -4.15 1.51
N ALA A 245 -44.63 -3.49 1.74
CA ALA A 245 -44.57 -2.20 2.41
C ALA A 245 -45.09 -1.08 1.51
N LYS A 246 -45.99 -0.24 2.06
CA LYS A 246 -46.50 0.98 1.39
C LYS A 246 -45.60 2.20 1.68
N GLN A 247 -44.97 2.20 2.82
CA GLN A 247 -44.03 3.22 3.24
C GLN A 247 -42.93 2.61 4.12
N ILE A 248 -41.72 3.06 3.94
CA ILE A 248 -40.56 2.61 4.69
C ILE A 248 -39.88 3.84 5.27
N THR A 249 -39.67 3.86 6.58
CA THR A 249 -38.76 4.81 7.22
C THR A 249 -37.45 4.14 7.48
N LEU A 250 -36.37 4.63 6.88
CA LEU A 250 -35.00 4.18 7.07
C LEU A 250 -34.16 5.33 7.62
N ALA A 251 -33.57 5.16 8.79
CA ALA A 251 -32.54 6.04 9.31
C ALA A 251 -31.30 5.23 9.65
N THR A 252 -30.19 5.62 9.09
CA THR A 252 -28.88 5.04 9.39
C THR A 252 -28.04 6.01 10.20
N ASP A 253 -27.47 5.53 11.29
CA ASP A 253 -26.60 6.28 12.19
C ASP A 253 -25.41 5.39 12.56
N VAL A 254 -24.29 5.63 11.91
CA VAL A 254 -23.04 4.92 12.10
C VAL A 254 -22.00 5.91 12.61
N VAL A 255 -21.48 5.65 13.79
CA VAL A 255 -20.42 6.47 14.41
C VAL A 255 -19.07 5.93 13.95
N ARG A 256 -18.27 6.78 13.35
CA ARG A 256 -16.90 6.47 12.92
C ARG A 256 -15.95 7.32 13.75
N ALA A 257 -14.99 6.67 14.37
CA ALA A 257 -14.02 7.35 15.20
C ALA A 257 -12.63 7.28 14.56
N ASP A 258 -11.98 8.45 14.50
CA ASP A 258 -10.58 8.54 14.13
C ASP A 258 -9.73 7.89 15.21
N VAL A 259 -8.80 7.05 14.80
CA VAL A 259 -7.72 6.54 15.64
C VAL A 259 -6.39 7.01 15.05
N PRO A 260 -5.36 7.26 15.90
CA PRO A 260 -4.07 7.67 15.38
C PRO A 260 -3.40 6.52 14.63
N ALA A 261 -2.98 6.80 13.40
CA ALA A 261 -2.03 5.99 12.65
C ALA A 261 -0.73 6.80 12.47
N HIS A 262 0.39 6.13 12.27
CA HIS A 262 1.69 6.80 12.32
C HIS A 262 2.61 6.39 11.17
N ASN A 263 3.34 7.36 10.61
CA ASN A 263 4.63 7.11 10.00
C ASN A 263 5.71 7.27 11.08
N VAL A 264 6.77 6.47 11.02
CA VAL A 264 7.91 6.57 11.95
C VAL A 264 9.12 7.07 11.19
N ILE A 265 9.70 8.21 11.62
CA ILE A 265 10.67 8.95 10.82
C ILE A 265 11.93 9.25 11.64
N GLY A 266 13.08 8.78 11.15
CA GLY A 266 14.40 9.05 11.71
C GLY A 266 15.32 9.71 10.68
N VAL A 267 16.20 10.60 11.13
CA VAL A 267 17.06 11.40 10.26
C VAL A 267 18.52 11.28 10.65
N ILE A 268 19.39 11.08 9.68
CA ILE A 268 20.85 11.21 9.80
C ILE A 268 21.27 12.42 8.98
N GLU A 269 21.70 13.50 9.65
CA GLU A 269 22.14 14.73 8.98
C GLU A 269 23.44 14.52 8.23
N GLY A 270 23.49 15.01 6.98
CA GLY A 270 24.69 15.01 6.15
C GLY A 270 25.78 15.96 6.69
N SER A 271 27.03 15.69 6.32
CA SER A 271 28.20 16.46 6.79
C SER A 271 28.63 17.57 5.84
N ASP A 272 28.19 17.54 4.58
CA ASP A 272 28.53 18.57 3.60
C ASP A 272 27.76 19.88 3.89
N PRO A 273 28.40 21.05 3.92
CA PRO A 273 27.74 22.30 4.28
C PRO A 273 26.62 22.74 3.32
N VAL A 274 26.64 22.27 2.06
CA VAL A 274 25.63 22.58 1.03
C VAL A 274 24.69 21.41 0.84
N LEU A 275 25.22 20.22 0.55
CA LEU A 275 24.44 19.04 0.19
C LEU A 275 23.66 18.44 1.36
N LYS A 276 23.97 18.74 2.61
CA LYS A 276 23.16 18.33 3.77
C LYS A 276 21.71 18.84 3.73
N ASN A 277 21.42 19.85 2.90
CA ASN A 277 20.07 20.37 2.68
C ASN A 277 19.33 19.65 1.55
N GLU A 278 19.92 18.61 0.98
CA GLU A 278 19.29 17.65 0.06
C GLU A 278 19.05 16.34 0.78
N TYR A 279 17.96 15.65 0.43
CA TYR A 279 17.45 14.51 1.19
C TYR A 279 17.35 13.25 0.32
N ILE A 280 17.75 12.12 0.88
CA ILE A 280 17.50 10.80 0.32
C ILE A 280 16.57 10.08 1.27
N VAL A 281 15.39 9.68 0.81
CA VAL A 281 14.41 8.92 1.60
C VAL A 281 14.64 7.43 1.39
N ILE A 282 14.63 6.67 2.48
CA ILE A 282 14.70 5.21 2.51
C ILE A 282 13.49 4.72 3.28
N GLY A 283 12.62 3.94 2.64
CA GLY A 283 11.32 3.60 3.20
C GLY A 283 10.90 2.16 3.01
N ALA A 284 9.97 1.75 3.87
CA ALA A 284 9.19 0.52 3.83
C ALA A 284 7.93 0.71 4.67
N HIS A 285 6.85 -0.01 4.41
CA HIS A 285 5.72 0.00 5.34
C HIS A 285 5.90 -1.03 6.46
N TYR A 286 5.24 -0.77 7.60
CA TYR A 286 5.32 -1.66 8.76
C TYR A 286 3.98 -2.26 9.18
N ASP A 287 2.87 -1.75 8.65
CA ASP A 287 1.55 -2.33 8.86
C ASP A 287 1.34 -3.60 8.03
N HIS A 288 0.30 -4.38 8.36
CA HIS A 288 -0.15 -5.54 7.58
C HIS A 288 -1.64 -5.80 7.85
N LEU A 289 -2.15 -6.98 7.49
CA LEU A 289 -3.58 -7.29 7.41
C LEU A 289 -4.25 -7.65 8.76
N GLY A 290 -3.53 -7.64 9.90
CA GLY A 290 -4.10 -8.01 11.19
C GLY A 290 -4.60 -9.45 11.21
N ARG A 291 -5.89 -9.65 11.48
CA ARG A 291 -6.54 -10.97 11.46
C ARG A 291 -7.24 -11.26 10.12
N GLY A 292 -6.74 -10.70 9.03
CA GLY A 292 -7.30 -10.86 7.69
C GLY A 292 -8.50 -9.95 7.43
N GLY A 293 -9.31 -10.32 6.48
CA GLY A 293 -10.41 -9.51 5.96
C GLY A 293 -10.15 -9.09 4.53
N GLU A 294 -10.43 -7.85 4.17
CA GLU A 294 -10.13 -7.32 2.85
C GLU A 294 -8.62 -7.38 2.58
N GLY A 295 -8.23 -7.76 1.39
CA GLY A 295 -6.82 -8.00 1.02
C GLY A 295 -6.30 -9.40 1.34
N SER A 296 -6.90 -10.14 2.28
CA SER A 296 -6.45 -11.50 2.63
C SER A 296 -6.72 -12.50 1.51
N LEU A 297 -5.72 -13.34 1.23
CA LEU A 297 -5.81 -14.49 0.32
C LEU A 297 -5.98 -15.82 1.07
N ALA A 298 -6.23 -15.78 2.38
CA ALA A 298 -6.51 -16.96 3.18
C ALA A 298 -8.01 -17.34 3.12
N PRO A 299 -8.34 -18.64 3.08
CA PRO A 299 -9.72 -19.10 3.01
C PRO A 299 -10.49 -18.90 4.32
N ARG A 300 -9.80 -18.60 5.43
CA ARG A 300 -10.38 -18.42 6.78
C ARG A 300 -10.05 -17.02 7.30
N SER A 301 -11.05 -16.33 7.84
CA SER A 301 -10.87 -15.06 8.55
C SER A 301 -10.59 -15.34 10.05
N GLY A 302 -9.88 -14.42 10.70
CA GLY A 302 -9.64 -14.43 12.15
C GLY A 302 -8.28 -14.98 12.57
N GLU A 303 -7.51 -15.60 11.68
CA GLU A 303 -6.12 -15.99 11.93
C GLU A 303 -5.19 -14.78 11.78
N ILE A 304 -4.13 -14.72 12.59
CA ILE A 304 -3.13 -13.64 12.51
C ILE A 304 -2.38 -13.73 11.18
N HIS A 305 -2.35 -12.65 10.43
CA HIS A 305 -1.49 -12.47 9.26
C HIS A 305 -0.20 -11.83 9.73
N HIS A 306 0.86 -12.64 9.83
CA HIS A 306 2.13 -12.23 10.45
C HIS A 306 2.90 -11.23 9.59
N GLY A 307 2.78 -11.30 8.25
CA GLY A 307 3.43 -10.38 7.33
C GLY A 307 4.94 -10.30 7.51
N ALA A 308 5.60 -11.46 7.53
CA ALA A 308 7.05 -11.50 7.75
C ALA A 308 7.84 -10.97 6.56
N ASP A 309 7.45 -11.41 5.34
CA ASP A 309 8.00 -10.82 4.12
C ASP A 309 7.27 -9.52 3.78
N ASP A 310 5.97 -9.49 3.94
CA ASP A 310 5.09 -8.36 3.68
C ASP A 310 4.59 -7.70 5.00
N ASN A 311 5.22 -6.61 5.54
CA ASN A 311 6.52 -6.13 5.09
C ASN A 311 7.44 -5.88 6.29
N ALA A 312 7.51 -6.90 7.20
CA ALA A 312 8.51 -6.82 8.28
C ALA A 312 9.93 -6.90 7.72
N SER A 313 10.15 -7.58 6.57
CA SER A 313 11.45 -7.67 5.90
C SER A 313 11.94 -6.29 5.44
N GLY A 314 11.12 -5.53 4.72
CA GLY A 314 11.48 -4.16 4.29
C GLY A 314 11.70 -3.23 5.48
N THR A 315 10.84 -3.30 6.51
CA THR A 315 10.99 -2.50 7.73
C THR A 315 12.29 -2.83 8.49
N ALA A 316 12.63 -4.11 8.61
CA ALA A 316 13.91 -4.54 9.17
C ALA A 316 15.09 -4.02 8.34
N GLY A 317 14.93 -3.99 7.01
CA GLY A 317 15.88 -3.39 6.09
C GLY A 317 16.11 -1.89 6.35
N VAL A 318 15.04 -1.13 6.59
CA VAL A 318 15.14 0.31 6.96
C VAL A 318 15.95 0.48 8.25
N LEU A 319 15.67 -0.33 9.28
CA LEU A 319 16.38 -0.28 10.57
C LEU A 319 17.85 -0.64 10.41
N GLU A 320 18.16 -1.66 9.64
CA GLU A 320 19.53 -2.12 9.44
C GLU A 320 20.35 -1.13 8.59
N LEU A 321 19.75 -0.52 7.55
CA LEU A 321 20.38 0.56 6.80
C LEU A 321 20.62 1.79 7.67
N ALA A 322 19.66 2.15 8.54
CA ALA A 322 19.83 3.23 9.52
C ALA A 322 21.04 2.97 10.44
N ARG A 323 21.21 1.73 10.92
CA ARG A 323 22.37 1.32 11.71
C ARG A 323 23.68 1.52 10.95
N ILE A 324 23.74 1.01 9.72
CA ILE A 324 24.96 1.06 8.89
C ILE A 324 25.34 2.51 8.58
N PHE A 325 24.39 3.31 8.11
CA PHE A 325 24.68 4.69 7.73
C PHE A 325 25.00 5.57 8.94
N ASN A 326 24.39 5.32 10.11
CA ASN A 326 24.74 6.09 11.30
C ASN A 326 26.18 5.84 11.78
N THR A 327 26.72 4.63 11.61
CA THR A 327 28.15 4.36 11.89
C THR A 327 29.08 5.11 10.95
N GLN A 328 28.59 5.53 9.78
CA GLN A 328 29.34 6.23 8.74
C GLN A 328 28.89 7.67 8.55
N ARG A 329 28.08 8.25 9.46
CA ARG A 329 27.44 9.56 9.32
C ARG A 329 28.39 10.69 8.91
N GLN A 330 29.64 10.64 9.36
CA GLN A 330 30.67 11.65 9.00
C GLN A 330 31.08 11.63 7.53
N LYS A 331 30.76 10.56 6.79
CA LYS A 331 31.05 10.40 5.37
C LYS A 331 29.88 10.76 4.47
N LEU A 332 28.69 10.91 5.03
CA LEU A 332 27.49 11.26 4.29
C LEU A 332 27.53 12.74 3.91
N LYS A 333 27.31 13.04 2.64
CA LYS A 333 27.19 14.43 2.16
C LYS A 333 25.76 14.94 2.37
N ARG A 334 24.76 14.16 1.93
CA ARG A 334 23.33 14.46 2.01
C ARG A 334 22.72 13.93 3.29
N THR A 335 21.60 14.48 3.64
CA THR A 335 20.79 14.01 4.77
C THR A 335 19.97 12.79 4.36
N LEU A 336 20.06 11.70 5.15
CA LEU A 336 19.24 10.51 4.95
C LEU A 336 18.01 10.56 5.86
N VAL A 337 16.84 10.27 5.28
CA VAL A 337 15.55 10.21 5.98
C VAL A 337 15.05 8.77 5.89
N PHE A 338 14.91 8.11 7.04
CA PHE A 338 14.40 6.76 7.15
C PHE A 338 12.95 6.82 7.58
N ILE A 339 12.06 6.18 6.81
CA ILE A 339 10.62 6.21 7.08
C ILE A 339 10.08 4.78 7.09
N ALA A 340 9.42 4.40 8.20
CA ALA A 340 8.52 3.27 8.21
C ALA A 340 7.09 3.81 8.07
N PHE A 341 6.44 3.50 6.96
CA PHE A 341 5.10 3.98 6.65
C PHE A 341 4.04 3.10 7.30
N GLY A 342 2.93 3.72 7.76
CA GLY A 342 1.75 3.01 8.18
C GLY A 342 0.63 3.18 7.16
N GLY A 343 -0.30 2.21 7.08
CA GLY A 343 -1.46 2.30 6.20
C GLY A 343 -1.17 2.07 4.72
N GLU A 344 -0.13 1.34 4.39
CA GLU A 344 0.15 0.93 3.02
C GLU A 344 -0.93 0.00 2.50
N GLU A 345 -1.26 -1.04 3.28
CA GLU A 345 -2.26 -2.06 3.00
C GLU A 345 -3.70 -1.51 2.87
N GLU A 346 -3.93 -0.33 3.40
CA GLU A 346 -5.19 0.41 3.33
C GLU A 346 -5.19 1.46 2.19
N GLY A 347 -4.23 1.38 1.25
CA GLY A 347 -4.13 2.22 0.06
C GLY A 347 -3.11 3.35 0.17
N LEU A 348 -1.89 3.06 0.62
CA LEU A 348 -0.74 3.98 0.68
C LEU A 348 -0.97 5.20 1.58
N LEU A 349 -1.81 5.08 2.63
CA LEU A 349 -2.28 6.24 3.41
C LEU A 349 -1.13 7.03 4.03
N GLY A 350 -0.15 6.35 4.62
CA GLY A 350 0.97 6.98 5.30
C GLY A 350 1.93 7.70 4.37
N SER A 351 2.34 7.07 3.29
CA SER A 351 3.23 7.71 2.30
C SER A 351 2.53 8.84 1.56
N ASN A 352 1.24 8.68 1.25
CA ASN A 352 0.43 9.75 0.67
C ASN A 352 0.28 10.93 1.63
N TYR A 353 0.02 10.66 2.93
CA TYR A 353 -0.01 11.70 3.94
C TYR A 353 1.33 12.42 4.04
N TYR A 354 2.46 11.67 4.05
CA TYR A 354 3.79 12.25 4.13
C TYR A 354 4.09 13.20 2.97
N VAL A 355 3.83 12.81 1.73
CA VAL A 355 4.13 13.68 0.57
C VAL A 355 3.21 14.89 0.44
N ASN A 356 2.07 14.90 1.14
CA ASN A 356 1.18 16.06 1.23
C ASN A 356 1.43 16.91 2.49
N HIS A 357 2.11 16.36 3.51
CA HIS A 357 2.50 17.02 4.76
C HIS A 357 3.99 16.71 5.08
N PRO A 358 4.92 17.03 4.18
CA PRO A 358 6.29 16.58 4.29
C PRO A 358 7.02 17.26 5.46
N LEU A 359 7.85 16.49 6.18
CA LEU A 359 8.69 17.02 7.27
C LEU A 359 10.05 17.53 6.78
N VAL A 360 10.41 17.22 5.54
CA VAL A 360 11.55 17.80 4.83
C VAL A 360 11.09 18.29 3.44
N PRO A 361 11.69 19.34 2.86
CA PRO A 361 11.27 19.86 1.57
C PRO A 361 11.32 18.83 0.44
N LEU A 362 10.21 18.58 -0.25
CA LEU A 362 10.14 17.61 -1.35
C LEU A 362 10.97 18.04 -2.57
N ASP A 363 11.06 19.33 -2.86
CA ASP A 363 11.89 19.89 -3.93
C ASP A 363 13.39 19.71 -3.69
N LYS A 364 13.78 19.38 -2.44
CA LYS A 364 15.13 19.02 -2.03
C LYS A 364 15.33 17.52 -1.86
N THR A 365 14.28 16.71 -2.03
CA THR A 365 14.39 15.26 -2.00
C THR A 365 14.90 14.76 -3.35
N VAL A 366 16.10 14.18 -3.36
CA VAL A 366 16.80 13.79 -4.60
C VAL A 366 16.47 12.38 -5.05
N ALA A 367 16.05 11.52 -4.12
CA ALA A 367 15.60 10.15 -4.38
C ALA A 367 14.76 9.59 -3.24
N MET A 368 13.89 8.64 -3.57
CA MET A 368 13.24 7.75 -2.59
C MET A 368 13.49 6.29 -2.97
N ILE A 369 13.97 5.50 -2.02
CA ILE A 369 14.27 4.08 -2.17
C ILE A 369 13.33 3.29 -1.27
N ASN A 370 12.47 2.50 -1.88
CA ASN A 370 11.46 1.70 -1.21
C ASN A 370 11.83 0.23 -1.22
N MET A 371 11.54 -0.45 -0.12
CA MET A 371 11.76 -1.89 0.03
C MET A 371 10.46 -2.53 0.50
N ASP A 372 10.01 -3.52 -0.26
CA ASP A 372 8.78 -4.21 0.06
C ASP A 372 8.89 -5.67 -0.40
N MET A 373 8.72 -6.62 0.53
CA MET A 373 8.91 -8.05 0.31
C MET A 373 10.31 -8.39 -0.22
N ILE A 374 11.35 -8.12 0.58
CA ILE A 374 12.75 -8.38 0.20
C ILE A 374 13.35 -9.65 0.85
N GLY A 375 12.56 -10.41 1.61
CA GLY A 375 13.01 -11.55 2.40
C GLY A 375 12.85 -12.93 1.73
N ARG A 376 12.26 -13.05 0.54
CA ARG A 376 11.93 -14.34 -0.10
C ARG A 376 12.60 -14.55 -1.46
N MET A 377 13.79 -13.99 -1.65
CA MET A 377 14.54 -14.12 -2.91
C MET A 377 14.80 -15.59 -3.29
N LYS A 378 14.60 -15.91 -4.57
CA LYS A 378 14.93 -17.21 -5.18
C LYS A 378 15.87 -17.01 -6.35
N ASP A 379 16.83 -17.92 -6.49
CA ASP A 379 17.75 -17.98 -7.63
C ASP A 379 18.44 -16.64 -7.93
N ARG A 380 18.69 -15.81 -6.90
CA ARG A 380 19.30 -14.48 -7.00
C ARG A 380 18.49 -13.49 -7.84
N LYS A 381 17.21 -13.78 -8.12
CA LYS A 381 16.34 -12.90 -8.89
C LYS A 381 15.82 -11.76 -8.03
N LEU A 382 16.05 -10.54 -8.49
CA LEU A 382 15.63 -9.33 -7.81
C LEU A 382 14.95 -8.40 -8.81
N VAL A 383 13.76 -7.92 -8.46
CA VAL A 383 13.03 -6.94 -9.26
C VAL A 383 13.31 -5.54 -8.71
N ILE A 384 13.61 -4.61 -9.59
CA ILE A 384 13.79 -3.19 -9.26
C ILE A 384 12.85 -2.38 -10.14
N GLY A 385 11.84 -1.76 -9.53
CA GLY A 385 10.91 -0.83 -10.17
C GLY A 385 11.42 0.61 -10.12
N GLY A 386 10.81 1.50 -10.91
CA GLY A 386 11.14 2.92 -10.92
C GLY A 386 12.40 3.29 -11.71
N VAL A 387 12.99 2.35 -12.43
CA VAL A 387 14.29 2.57 -13.13
C VAL A 387 14.20 3.67 -14.19
N GLY A 388 13.04 3.90 -14.78
CA GLY A 388 12.79 4.99 -15.74
C GLY A 388 12.59 6.38 -15.10
N THR A 389 12.62 6.49 -13.77
CA THR A 389 12.32 7.74 -13.07
C THR A 389 13.51 8.70 -12.94
N ALA A 390 14.73 8.26 -13.25
CA ALA A 390 15.89 9.12 -13.44
C ALA A 390 16.80 8.56 -14.53
N GLN A 391 17.53 9.45 -15.20
CA GLN A 391 18.44 9.09 -16.30
C GLN A 391 19.58 8.19 -15.85
N GLU A 392 20.05 8.37 -14.62
CA GLU A 392 21.24 7.73 -14.06
C GLU A 392 20.95 6.34 -13.45
N TRP A 393 19.67 6.01 -13.14
CA TRP A 393 19.33 4.81 -12.38
C TRP A 393 19.90 3.52 -12.98
N ARG A 394 19.71 3.31 -14.26
CA ARG A 394 20.15 2.09 -14.93
C ARG A 394 21.65 1.85 -14.80
N GLN A 395 22.43 2.93 -14.96
CA GLN A 395 23.89 2.87 -14.82
C GLN A 395 24.29 2.60 -13.37
N LEU A 396 23.75 3.35 -12.40
CA LEU A 396 24.04 3.19 -10.98
C LEU A 396 23.72 1.78 -10.47
N ILE A 397 22.54 1.28 -10.80
CA ILE A 397 22.10 -0.07 -10.41
C ILE A 397 23.04 -1.13 -11.00
N THR A 398 23.37 -1.03 -12.29
CA THR A 398 24.24 -2.00 -12.96
C THR A 398 25.65 -1.98 -12.35
N GLN A 399 26.22 -0.80 -12.11
CA GLN A 399 27.54 -0.67 -11.49
C GLN A 399 27.57 -1.20 -10.05
N ALA A 400 26.53 -0.89 -9.26
CA ALA A 400 26.38 -1.38 -7.91
C ALA A 400 26.31 -2.91 -7.89
N ASN A 401 25.47 -3.51 -8.73
CA ASN A 401 25.33 -4.97 -8.85
C ASN A 401 26.65 -5.66 -9.26
N MET A 402 27.38 -5.08 -10.18
CA MET A 402 28.69 -5.61 -10.62
C MET A 402 29.78 -5.45 -9.55
N SER A 403 29.68 -4.41 -8.70
CA SER A 403 30.66 -4.18 -7.64
C SER A 403 30.55 -5.14 -6.46
N LEU A 404 29.36 -5.75 -6.26
CA LEU A 404 29.12 -6.74 -5.21
C LEU A 404 29.66 -8.10 -5.64
N LYS A 405 30.83 -8.46 -5.11
CA LYS A 405 31.49 -9.73 -5.44
C LYS A 405 30.85 -10.86 -4.65
N THR A 406 30.48 -11.94 -5.35
CA THR A 406 30.05 -13.16 -4.70
C THR A 406 31.33 -13.93 -4.27
N THR A 407 31.66 -13.91 -2.98
CA THR A 407 32.73 -14.73 -2.43
C THR A 407 32.15 -16.10 -2.08
N ILE A 408 32.58 -17.15 -2.79
CA ILE A 408 32.31 -18.53 -2.36
C ILE A 408 33.42 -18.89 -1.38
N ALA A 409 33.07 -19.08 -0.10
CA ALA A 409 34.04 -19.57 0.88
C ALA A 409 34.55 -20.96 0.45
N ALA A 410 35.87 -21.10 0.34
CA ALA A 410 36.55 -22.29 -0.13
C ALA A 410 36.28 -23.58 0.70
N ASN A 411 35.53 -23.48 1.78
CA ASN A 411 35.29 -24.56 2.76
C ASN A 411 33.91 -25.26 2.63
N SER A 412 33.05 -24.87 1.70
CA SER A 412 31.68 -25.41 1.66
C SER A 412 31.50 -26.55 0.65
N GLY A 413 32.40 -27.36 0.28
CA GLY A 413 32.21 -28.58 -0.51
C GLY A 413 31.20 -28.56 -1.66
N SER A 414 30.57 -27.42 -1.90
CA SER A 414 29.54 -27.18 -2.92
C SER A 414 30.24 -26.82 -4.24
N ALA A 415 29.89 -27.53 -5.31
CA ALA A 415 30.35 -27.21 -6.65
C ALA A 415 29.97 -25.78 -7.03
N ALA A 416 30.93 -25.03 -7.62
CA ALA A 416 30.61 -23.70 -8.18
C ALA A 416 29.46 -23.77 -9.17
N PRO A 417 28.57 -22.77 -9.21
CA PRO A 417 27.50 -22.71 -10.20
C PRO A 417 28.08 -22.82 -11.63
N LYS A 418 27.43 -23.59 -12.50
CA LYS A 418 27.89 -23.76 -13.89
C LYS A 418 28.01 -22.41 -14.59
N GLY A 419 29.17 -22.12 -15.19
CA GLY A 419 29.40 -20.93 -16.01
C GLY A 419 29.97 -19.71 -15.27
N VAL A 420 30.25 -19.82 -13.97
CA VAL A 420 30.87 -18.73 -13.19
C VAL A 420 32.40 -18.86 -13.22
N PRO A 421 33.15 -17.84 -13.69
CA PRO A 421 34.60 -17.85 -13.68
C PRO A 421 35.18 -17.98 -12.26
N ILE A 422 36.09 -18.89 -12.05
CA ILE A 422 36.75 -19.10 -10.77
C ILE A 422 38.15 -18.47 -10.84
N VAL A 423 38.41 -17.51 -9.96
CA VAL A 423 39.78 -17.00 -9.76
C VAL A 423 40.48 -17.92 -8.76
N VAL A 424 41.56 -18.54 -9.18
CA VAL A 424 42.35 -19.44 -8.35
C VAL A 424 43.64 -18.79 -7.87
N SER A 425 44.07 -19.14 -6.66
CA SER A 425 45.40 -18.76 -6.15
C SER A 425 46.51 -19.47 -6.94
N ALA A 426 47.75 -19.02 -6.78
CA ALA A 426 48.92 -19.68 -7.33
C ALA A 426 49.03 -21.16 -6.94
N ASN A 427 48.36 -21.60 -5.87
CA ASN A 427 48.34 -22.98 -5.38
C ASN A 427 47.10 -23.78 -5.87
N GLY A 428 46.35 -23.27 -6.87
CA GLY A 428 45.18 -23.93 -7.44
C GLY A 428 43.92 -23.92 -6.56
N ARG A 429 43.91 -23.21 -5.43
CA ARG A 429 42.73 -23.09 -4.57
C ARG A 429 41.82 -21.97 -5.06
N PRO A 430 40.52 -22.18 -5.15
CA PRO A 430 39.59 -21.11 -5.50
C PRO A 430 39.64 -20.02 -4.44
N ILE A 431 39.91 -18.77 -4.86
CA ILE A 431 39.93 -17.59 -3.99
C ILE A 431 38.62 -16.85 -4.10
N MET A 432 38.06 -16.77 -5.31
CA MET A 432 36.88 -15.96 -5.60
C MET A 432 36.23 -16.42 -6.91
N THR A 433 34.93 -16.44 -6.95
CA THR A 433 34.18 -16.52 -8.20
C THR A 433 33.57 -15.16 -8.48
N VAL A 434 33.72 -14.66 -9.71
CA VAL A 434 33.07 -13.43 -10.18
C VAL A 434 31.99 -13.84 -11.14
N ASP A 435 30.73 -13.58 -10.78
CA ASP A 435 29.63 -13.77 -11.70
C ASP A 435 29.68 -12.64 -12.74
N PRO A 436 29.73 -12.92 -14.04
CA PRO A 436 29.72 -11.89 -15.08
C PRO A 436 28.42 -11.08 -15.11
N ASN A 437 27.34 -11.58 -14.50
CA ASN A 437 26.06 -10.90 -14.39
C ASN A 437 25.92 -10.09 -13.09
N GLY A 438 26.95 -10.00 -12.25
CA GLY A 438 26.92 -9.33 -10.96
C GLY A 438 26.37 -10.20 -9.83
N ALA A 439 26.01 -9.58 -8.70
CA ALA A 439 25.52 -10.28 -7.51
C ALA A 439 24.11 -10.84 -7.67
N PHE A 440 23.27 -10.18 -8.48
CA PHE A 440 21.87 -10.51 -8.70
C PHE A 440 21.53 -10.62 -10.19
N GLU A 441 20.54 -11.47 -10.50
CA GLU A 441 19.84 -11.46 -11.77
C GLU A 441 18.71 -10.42 -11.68
N LEU A 442 18.93 -9.25 -12.29
CA LEU A 442 18.06 -8.10 -12.14
C LEU A 442 16.96 -8.07 -13.21
N THR A 443 15.71 -7.89 -12.76
CA THR A 443 14.60 -7.47 -13.60
C THR A 443 14.34 -5.99 -13.34
N MET A 444 14.59 -5.13 -14.32
CA MET A 444 14.44 -3.68 -14.20
C MET A 444 13.15 -3.22 -14.86
N ASN A 445 12.23 -2.68 -14.08
CA ASN A 445 10.97 -2.11 -14.54
C ASN A 445 11.07 -0.58 -14.56
N GLU A 446 10.66 0.02 -15.67
CA GLU A 446 10.77 1.48 -15.88
C GLU A 446 9.78 2.27 -15.02
N ASP A 447 8.57 1.75 -14.82
CA ASP A 447 7.44 2.45 -14.22
C ASP A 447 7.75 2.95 -12.80
N GLY A 448 7.49 4.22 -12.55
CA GLY A 448 7.60 4.82 -11.20
C GLY A 448 6.34 4.63 -10.37
N TYR A 449 5.23 4.27 -11.00
CA TYR A 449 4.03 3.85 -10.29
C TYR A 449 4.04 2.35 -10.07
N GLY A 450 3.65 1.95 -8.87
CA GLY A 450 3.60 0.54 -8.48
C GLY A 450 2.73 0.36 -7.24
N PRO A 451 2.59 -0.87 -6.77
CA PRO A 451 1.69 -1.21 -5.66
C PRO A 451 2.36 -1.02 -4.30
N SER A 452 3.16 0.05 -4.09
CA SER A 452 3.80 0.34 -2.81
C SER A 452 4.16 1.82 -2.67
N ASP A 453 4.68 2.24 -1.53
CA ASP A 453 4.88 3.63 -1.06
C ASP A 453 5.70 4.55 -1.99
N HIS A 454 6.57 3.99 -2.84
CA HIS A 454 7.33 4.76 -3.83
C HIS A 454 6.42 5.53 -4.81
N SER A 455 5.22 5.01 -5.08
CA SER A 455 4.24 5.64 -5.97
C SER A 455 3.85 7.04 -5.49
N SER A 456 3.70 7.24 -4.18
CA SER A 456 3.37 8.54 -3.59
C SER A 456 4.46 9.57 -3.87
N PHE A 457 5.73 9.18 -3.81
CA PHE A 457 6.87 10.07 -4.09
C PHE A 457 7.03 10.35 -5.58
N TYR A 458 6.85 9.32 -6.42
CA TYR A 458 6.90 9.51 -7.87
C TYR A 458 5.82 10.49 -8.35
N SER A 459 4.63 10.48 -7.75
CA SER A 459 3.55 11.45 -8.04
C SER A 459 3.99 12.91 -7.82
N LYS A 460 5.00 13.14 -6.95
CA LYS A 460 5.62 14.45 -6.68
C LYS A 460 6.88 14.70 -7.50
N GLN A 461 7.10 13.93 -8.56
CA GLN A 461 8.26 14.07 -9.46
C GLN A 461 9.61 13.83 -8.74
N ILE A 462 9.64 12.91 -7.79
CA ILE A 462 10.85 12.47 -7.12
C ILE A 462 11.33 11.18 -7.78
N PRO A 463 12.63 11.04 -8.16
CA PRO A 463 13.19 9.78 -8.61
C PRO A 463 13.01 8.68 -7.57
N VAL A 464 12.50 7.52 -7.98
CA VAL A 464 12.22 6.41 -7.05
C VAL A 464 12.86 5.11 -7.52
N LEU A 465 13.18 4.24 -6.56
CA LEU A 465 13.45 2.82 -6.78
C LEU A 465 12.59 1.98 -5.84
N PHE A 466 12.16 0.84 -6.33
CA PHE A 466 11.35 -0.13 -5.61
C PHE A 466 11.99 -1.50 -5.69
N PHE A 467 12.45 -2.04 -4.56
CA PHE A 467 13.09 -3.35 -4.43
C PHE A 467 12.08 -4.38 -3.97
N TRP A 468 12.03 -5.51 -4.71
CA TRP A 468 11.05 -6.55 -4.49
C TRP A 468 11.56 -7.92 -4.97
N THR A 469 11.29 -9.00 -4.21
CA THR A 469 11.72 -10.37 -4.56
C THR A 469 10.67 -11.20 -5.28
N GLY A 470 9.50 -10.64 -5.51
CA GLY A 470 8.38 -11.32 -6.18
C GLY A 470 7.34 -11.88 -5.21
N THR A 471 6.15 -12.12 -5.73
CA THR A 471 5.05 -12.74 -4.98
C THR A 471 5.34 -14.21 -4.73
N HIS A 472 5.00 -14.70 -3.55
CA HIS A 472 5.12 -16.10 -3.16
C HIS A 472 3.79 -16.69 -2.68
N SER A 473 3.74 -17.99 -2.45
CA SER A 473 2.51 -18.72 -2.09
C SER A 473 1.89 -18.31 -0.74
N ASP A 474 2.68 -17.67 0.12
CA ASP A 474 2.26 -17.22 1.45
C ASP A 474 1.81 -15.75 1.48
N TYR A 475 1.92 -15.02 0.36
CA TYR A 475 1.54 -13.62 0.24
C TYR A 475 0.10 -13.40 0.72
N HIS A 476 -0.11 -12.42 1.59
CA HIS A 476 -1.39 -12.05 2.22
C HIS A 476 -2.08 -13.24 2.95
N LYS A 477 -1.28 -14.11 3.56
CA LYS A 477 -1.78 -15.28 4.32
C LYS A 477 -1.14 -15.36 5.71
N PRO A 478 -1.80 -16.01 6.68
CA PRO A 478 -1.22 -16.29 8.00
C PRO A 478 0.11 -17.05 7.95
N SER A 479 0.35 -17.75 6.85
CA SER A 479 1.56 -18.56 6.65
C SER A 479 2.79 -17.75 6.23
N ASP A 480 2.73 -16.42 6.07
CA ASP A 480 3.90 -15.56 5.87
C ASP A 480 4.59 -15.27 7.21
N THR A 481 5.45 -16.21 7.63
CA THR A 481 6.07 -16.27 8.96
C THR A 481 7.59 -16.08 8.89
N PHE A 482 8.18 -15.59 9.99
CA PHE A 482 9.59 -15.21 10.10
C PHE A 482 10.60 -16.34 9.83
N ASP A 483 10.22 -17.60 10.07
CA ASP A 483 11.06 -18.79 9.82
C ASP A 483 11.25 -19.08 8.33
N LYS A 484 10.47 -18.48 7.46
CA LYS A 484 10.54 -18.62 6.01
C LYS A 484 11.43 -17.57 5.32
N ILE A 485 11.90 -16.57 6.05
CA ILE A 485 12.71 -15.48 5.50
C ILE A 485 14.15 -15.94 5.26
N ASN A 486 14.68 -15.58 4.11
CA ASN A 486 16.09 -15.81 3.77
C ASN A 486 16.93 -14.58 4.17
N TYR A 487 17.25 -14.49 5.45
CA TYR A 487 17.98 -13.34 6.03
C TYR A 487 19.36 -13.09 5.40
N ASN A 488 20.03 -14.13 4.90
CA ASN A 488 21.32 -13.97 4.23
C ASN A 488 21.17 -13.26 2.89
N ASP A 489 20.17 -13.62 2.11
CA ASP A 489 19.88 -12.96 0.84
C ASP A 489 19.29 -11.57 1.04
N GLU A 490 18.46 -11.36 2.07
CA GLU A 490 17.98 -10.06 2.49
C GLU A 490 19.15 -9.12 2.82
N ALA A 491 20.13 -9.57 3.62
CA ALA A 491 21.34 -8.82 3.92
C ALA A 491 22.14 -8.47 2.63
N ARG A 492 22.20 -9.37 1.66
CA ARG A 492 22.84 -9.10 0.35
C ARG A 492 22.09 -8.05 -0.46
N ILE A 493 20.74 -8.07 -0.46
CA ILE A 493 19.92 -7.03 -1.10
C ILE A 493 20.20 -5.69 -0.45
N LEU A 494 20.27 -5.62 0.88
CA LEU A 494 20.60 -4.38 1.59
C LEU A 494 22.03 -3.88 1.28
N SER A 495 22.98 -4.77 1.01
CA SER A 495 24.32 -4.35 0.53
C SER A 495 24.22 -3.64 -0.82
N LEU A 496 23.34 -4.11 -1.73
CA LEU A 496 23.07 -3.44 -3.01
C LEU A 496 22.40 -2.07 -2.78
N VAL A 497 21.35 -2.03 -1.96
CA VAL A 497 20.64 -0.78 -1.61
C VAL A 497 21.61 0.23 -0.98
N ALA A 498 22.42 -0.20 0.00
CA ALA A 498 23.41 0.66 0.66
C ALA A 498 24.44 1.22 -0.33
N ARG A 499 24.84 0.42 -1.33
CA ARG A 499 25.77 0.88 -2.38
C ARG A 499 25.11 1.96 -3.25
N ILE A 500 23.88 1.73 -3.70
CA ILE A 500 23.14 2.69 -4.50
C ILE A 500 22.91 4.00 -3.72
N VAL A 501 22.53 3.92 -2.45
CA VAL A 501 22.39 5.11 -1.58
C VAL A 501 23.69 5.91 -1.49
N ARG A 502 24.87 5.24 -1.32
CA ARG A 502 26.17 5.92 -1.29
C ARG A 502 26.50 6.57 -2.62
N ASP A 503 26.17 5.92 -3.73
CA ASP A 503 26.42 6.47 -5.06
C ASP A 503 25.54 7.71 -5.29
N VAL A 504 24.25 7.69 -4.87
CA VAL A 504 23.34 8.86 -4.90
C VAL A 504 23.82 9.97 -3.94
N ASP A 505 24.25 9.62 -2.72
CA ASP A 505 24.81 10.58 -1.75
C ASP A 505 26.02 11.33 -2.32
N SER A 506 26.83 10.65 -3.12
CA SER A 506 28.06 11.19 -3.71
C SER A 506 27.82 11.89 -5.03
N ALA A 507 26.68 11.70 -5.68
CA ALA A 507 26.38 12.22 -7.02
C ALA A 507 26.39 13.76 -7.06
N ASP A 508 27.11 14.32 -8.02
CA ASP A 508 27.12 15.76 -8.33
C ASP A 508 27.27 15.88 -9.85
N PRO A 509 26.26 16.44 -10.57
CA PRO A 509 24.98 16.92 -10.06
C PRO A 509 24.06 15.81 -9.51
N ARG A 510 22.98 16.22 -8.81
CA ARG A 510 21.93 15.29 -8.32
C ARG A 510 21.25 14.58 -9.49
N LEU A 511 20.53 13.49 -9.19
CA LEU A 511 19.77 12.73 -10.19
C LEU A 511 18.83 13.62 -11.01
N THR A 512 18.77 13.33 -12.31
CA THR A 512 17.89 14.00 -13.25
C THR A 512 16.58 13.24 -13.36
N PHE A 513 15.50 13.80 -12.80
CA PHE A 513 14.17 13.20 -12.90
C PHE A 513 13.74 13.04 -14.36
N THR A 514 13.13 11.90 -14.66
CA THR A 514 12.46 11.62 -15.93
C THR A 514 11.11 10.99 -15.67
N THR A 515 10.14 11.28 -16.53
CA THR A 515 8.86 10.58 -16.50
C THR A 515 9.05 9.22 -17.17
N ALA A 516 8.78 8.17 -16.43
CA ALA A 516 8.96 6.81 -16.91
C ALA A 516 7.94 6.45 -17.99
N LYS A 517 8.38 5.81 -19.07
CA LYS A 517 7.47 5.23 -20.06
C LYS A 517 6.77 4.03 -19.44
N SER A 518 5.49 4.19 -19.12
CA SER A 518 4.68 3.12 -18.57
C SER A 518 4.00 2.35 -19.69
N ALA A 519 4.21 1.04 -19.77
CA ALA A 519 3.34 0.17 -20.55
C ALA A 519 1.96 0.11 -19.85
N PRO A 520 0.85 0.07 -20.61
CA PRO A 520 -0.46 -0.16 -20.01
C PRO A 520 -0.42 -1.45 -19.19
N PRO A 521 -0.98 -1.46 -17.97
CA PRO A 521 -0.97 -2.66 -17.13
C PRO A 521 -1.67 -3.81 -17.85
N ARG A 522 -1.02 -4.95 -17.91
CA ARG A 522 -1.59 -6.20 -18.44
C ARG A 522 -2.39 -6.88 -17.34
N GLY A 523 -3.68 -7.11 -17.57
CA GLY A 523 -4.56 -7.82 -16.65
C GLY A 523 -5.37 -6.88 -15.73
N GLY A 524 -6.60 -7.31 -15.41
CA GLY A 524 -7.55 -6.63 -14.51
C GLY A 524 -8.75 -6.05 -15.26
N GLY A 525 -9.89 -6.53 -14.93
CA GLY A 525 -11.32 -6.28 -15.10
C GLY A 525 -11.90 -5.22 -16.06
N PHE A 526 -11.18 -4.19 -16.48
CA PHE A 526 -11.75 -3.14 -17.32
C PHE A 526 -11.28 -3.22 -18.77
N ARG A 527 -12.23 -3.08 -19.70
CA ARG A 527 -11.94 -3.07 -21.16
C ARG A 527 -11.32 -1.76 -21.62
N VAL A 528 -11.37 -0.72 -20.81
CA VAL A 528 -10.85 0.60 -21.16
C VAL A 528 -9.69 0.99 -20.25
N TYR A 529 -8.83 1.82 -20.78
CA TYR A 529 -7.67 2.40 -20.12
C TYR A 529 -7.70 3.92 -20.28
N LEU A 530 -7.58 4.65 -19.18
CA LEU A 530 -7.44 6.10 -19.15
C LEU A 530 -6.02 6.56 -18.83
N GLY A 531 -5.31 5.84 -17.98
CA GLY A 531 -3.96 6.17 -17.54
C GLY A 531 -3.91 7.19 -16.39
N THR A 532 -5.01 7.35 -15.65
CA THR A 532 -5.03 8.06 -14.37
C THR A 532 -4.42 7.21 -13.28
N ILE A 533 -3.81 7.85 -12.29
CA ILE A 533 -3.30 7.25 -11.06
C ILE A 533 -4.21 7.75 -9.94
N PRO A 534 -5.16 6.93 -9.46
CA PRO A 534 -6.05 7.32 -8.38
C PRO A 534 -5.29 7.51 -7.06
N ASN A 535 -5.71 8.50 -6.29
CA ASN A 535 -5.42 8.57 -4.87
C ASN A 535 -6.44 7.72 -4.13
N TYR A 536 -5.97 6.77 -3.33
CA TYR A 536 -6.86 5.85 -2.60
C TYR A 536 -7.26 6.35 -1.21
N ALA A 537 -6.77 7.54 -0.80
CA ALA A 537 -7.23 8.16 0.45
C ALA A 537 -8.74 8.45 0.41
N ASP A 538 -9.36 8.40 1.59
CA ASP A 538 -10.80 8.61 1.76
C ASP A 538 -11.26 9.94 1.12
N SER A 539 -12.24 9.87 0.26
CA SER A 539 -12.85 11.01 -0.42
C SER A 539 -14.33 10.80 -0.60
N ASN A 540 -15.13 11.86 -0.34
CA ASN A 540 -16.57 11.86 -0.50
C ASN A 540 -17.06 12.92 -1.50
N ASP A 541 -16.13 13.68 -2.08
CA ASP A 541 -16.43 14.85 -2.91
C ASP A 541 -15.71 14.84 -4.28
N GLY A 542 -15.17 13.68 -4.65
CA GLY A 542 -14.47 13.47 -5.92
C GLY A 542 -13.31 12.51 -5.77
N LEU A 543 -12.76 12.00 -6.88
CA LEU A 543 -11.54 11.21 -6.91
C LEU A 543 -10.35 12.12 -7.21
N LEU A 544 -9.50 12.35 -6.22
CA LEU A 544 -8.20 12.96 -6.44
C LEU A 544 -7.33 12.02 -7.27
N ILE A 545 -6.59 12.55 -8.24
CA ILE A 545 -5.58 11.77 -8.97
C ILE A 545 -4.18 12.24 -8.60
N ASP A 546 -3.34 11.32 -8.23
CA ASP A 546 -1.94 11.58 -7.88
C ASP A 546 -1.07 11.80 -9.12
N GLY A 547 -1.55 11.35 -10.28
CA GLY A 547 -0.86 11.53 -11.54
C GLY A 547 -1.62 11.04 -12.75
N VAL A 548 -1.00 11.22 -13.89
CA VAL A 548 -1.43 10.64 -15.17
C VAL A 548 -0.22 10.01 -15.85
N ARG A 549 -0.41 8.89 -16.52
CA ARG A 549 0.63 8.23 -17.30
C ARG A 549 0.85 9.00 -18.60
N ASP A 550 2.11 9.15 -19.01
CA ASP A 550 2.44 9.79 -20.27
C ASP A 550 1.81 9.06 -21.47
N ASP A 551 1.51 9.82 -22.52
CA ASP A 551 0.86 9.34 -23.75
C ASP A 551 -0.51 8.66 -23.56
N SER A 552 -1.02 8.65 -22.32
CA SER A 552 -2.32 8.08 -21.97
C SER A 552 -3.49 8.94 -22.47
N PRO A 553 -4.70 8.37 -22.56
CA PRO A 553 -5.91 9.15 -22.79
C PRO A 553 -6.09 10.32 -21.81
N ALA A 554 -5.75 10.10 -20.53
CA ALA A 554 -5.84 11.13 -19.49
C ALA A 554 -4.86 12.30 -19.76
N ALA A 555 -3.61 11.99 -20.11
CA ALA A 555 -2.61 13.01 -20.47
C ALA A 555 -3.03 13.79 -21.72
N LYS A 556 -3.52 13.10 -22.76
CA LYS A 556 -4.02 13.74 -23.99
C LYS A 556 -5.26 14.59 -23.76
N ALA A 557 -6.11 14.23 -22.81
CA ALA A 557 -7.25 15.03 -22.38
C ALA A 557 -6.86 16.26 -21.55
N GLY A 558 -5.61 16.35 -21.10
CA GLY A 558 -5.09 17.45 -20.28
C GLY A 558 -5.35 17.31 -18.79
N LEU A 559 -5.66 16.08 -18.32
CA LEU A 559 -5.69 15.75 -16.89
C LEU A 559 -4.26 15.85 -16.31
N LYS A 560 -4.16 16.22 -15.03
CA LYS A 560 -2.89 16.43 -14.33
C LYS A 560 -2.97 15.89 -12.91
N ALA A 561 -1.81 15.61 -12.32
CA ALA A 561 -1.70 15.36 -10.89
C ALA A 561 -2.34 16.51 -10.08
N GLY A 562 -3.10 16.15 -9.05
CA GLY A 562 -3.85 17.10 -8.22
C GLY A 562 -5.24 17.46 -8.75
N ASP A 563 -5.66 16.98 -9.92
CA ASP A 563 -7.05 17.10 -10.36
C ASP A 563 -7.95 16.21 -9.50
N LYS A 564 -9.11 16.73 -9.12
CA LYS A 564 -10.15 15.95 -8.48
C LYS A 564 -11.27 15.68 -9.47
N ILE A 565 -11.41 14.44 -9.93
CA ILE A 565 -12.47 14.02 -10.85
C ILE A 565 -13.78 13.98 -10.07
N VAL A 566 -14.78 14.78 -10.50
CA VAL A 566 -16.09 14.88 -9.85
C VAL A 566 -17.21 14.31 -10.71
N LYS A 567 -16.99 14.13 -12.03
CA LYS A 567 -17.97 13.54 -12.93
C LYS A 567 -17.32 12.94 -14.17
N ILE A 568 -17.85 11.81 -14.65
CA ILE A 568 -17.49 11.19 -15.93
C ILE A 568 -18.78 10.85 -16.69
N GLY A 569 -18.97 11.47 -17.86
CA GLY A 569 -20.21 11.34 -18.60
C GLY A 569 -21.40 11.79 -17.77
N ASN A 570 -22.34 10.91 -17.51
CA ASN A 570 -23.52 11.18 -16.68
C ASN A 570 -23.34 10.77 -15.20
N ARG A 571 -22.21 10.12 -14.84
CA ARG A 571 -21.97 9.61 -13.51
C ARG A 571 -21.21 10.62 -12.63
N GLU A 572 -21.77 10.94 -11.46
CA GLU A 572 -21.02 11.63 -10.41
C GLU A 572 -19.95 10.69 -9.86
N VAL A 573 -18.76 11.23 -9.61
CA VAL A 573 -17.63 10.52 -9.01
C VAL A 573 -17.35 11.15 -7.65
N LYS A 574 -17.51 10.38 -6.59
CA LYS A 574 -17.25 10.80 -5.20
C LYS A 574 -16.03 10.12 -4.60
N ASN A 575 -15.69 8.96 -5.13
CA ASN A 575 -14.58 8.13 -4.66
C ASN A 575 -14.04 7.24 -5.81
N VAL A 576 -13.05 6.42 -5.49
CA VAL A 576 -12.41 5.50 -6.45
C VAL A 576 -13.39 4.48 -7.03
N TYR A 577 -14.40 4.04 -6.28
CA TYR A 577 -15.36 3.04 -6.76
C TYR A 577 -16.35 3.62 -7.77
N ASP A 578 -16.80 4.86 -7.57
CA ASP A 578 -17.62 5.56 -8.56
C ASP A 578 -16.85 5.77 -9.86
N TYR A 579 -15.57 6.13 -9.74
CA TYR A 579 -14.65 6.23 -10.88
C TYR A 579 -14.49 4.89 -11.60
N THR A 580 -14.27 3.82 -10.86
CA THR A 580 -14.11 2.47 -11.40
C THR A 580 -15.38 1.99 -12.10
N ALA A 581 -16.54 2.28 -11.52
CA ALA A 581 -17.84 1.99 -12.15
C ALA A 581 -18.02 2.81 -13.44
N ALA A 582 -17.58 4.08 -13.47
CA ALA A 582 -17.59 4.88 -14.69
C ALA A 582 -16.71 4.27 -15.79
N LEU A 583 -15.54 3.71 -15.45
CA LEU A 583 -14.69 2.96 -16.41
C LEU A 583 -15.41 1.75 -17.00
N GLY A 584 -16.21 1.04 -16.19
CA GLY A 584 -17.03 -0.09 -16.66
C GLY A 584 -18.08 0.31 -17.70
N ASP A 585 -18.59 1.55 -17.62
CA ASP A 585 -19.58 2.07 -18.57
C ASP A 585 -18.98 2.62 -19.87
N MET A 586 -17.66 2.83 -19.91
CA MET A 586 -16.96 3.41 -21.05
C MET A 586 -16.67 2.39 -22.14
N LYS A 587 -16.63 2.86 -23.39
CA LYS A 587 -16.22 2.09 -24.58
C LYS A 587 -14.95 2.72 -25.16
N ALA A 588 -13.98 1.87 -25.51
CA ALA A 588 -12.77 2.32 -26.16
C ALA A 588 -13.07 3.04 -27.48
N GLY A 589 -12.38 4.14 -27.73
CA GLY A 589 -12.56 4.97 -28.93
C GLY A 589 -13.75 5.91 -28.91
N GLN A 590 -14.61 5.88 -27.90
CA GLN A 590 -15.74 6.81 -27.74
C GLN A 590 -15.32 8.00 -26.87
N GLU A 591 -15.70 9.24 -27.27
CA GLU A 591 -15.45 10.45 -26.49
C GLU A 591 -16.39 10.56 -25.29
N TYR A 592 -15.85 10.92 -24.12
CA TYR A 592 -16.59 11.20 -22.90
C TYR A 592 -16.18 12.56 -22.31
N VAL A 593 -17.11 13.21 -21.63
CA VAL A 593 -16.83 14.43 -20.87
C VAL A 593 -16.40 14.05 -19.45
N ILE A 594 -15.30 14.65 -18.97
CA ILE A 594 -14.84 14.54 -17.58
C ILE A 594 -14.87 15.95 -16.97
N GLU A 595 -15.51 16.08 -15.80
CA GLU A 595 -15.45 17.30 -15.01
C GLU A 595 -14.49 17.09 -13.85
N VAL A 596 -13.56 18.03 -13.67
CA VAL A 596 -12.56 18.00 -12.60
C VAL A 596 -12.51 19.32 -11.86
N LEU A 597 -12.07 19.28 -10.61
CA LEU A 597 -11.68 20.46 -9.84
C LEU A 597 -10.15 20.52 -9.84
N ARG A 598 -9.60 21.64 -10.35
CA ARG A 598 -8.16 21.93 -10.35
C ARG A 598 -7.90 23.23 -9.61
N GLY A 599 -7.23 23.14 -8.45
CA GLY A 599 -7.03 24.34 -7.61
C GLY A 599 -8.32 25.03 -7.16
N GLY A 600 -9.44 24.29 -7.07
CA GLY A 600 -10.78 24.80 -6.74
C GLY A 600 -11.61 25.26 -7.94
N GLU A 601 -11.03 25.41 -9.13
CA GLU A 601 -11.75 25.75 -10.35
C GLU A 601 -12.29 24.50 -11.05
N LYS A 602 -13.54 24.57 -11.54
CA LYS A 602 -14.16 23.47 -12.29
C LYS A 602 -13.77 23.55 -13.75
N LEU A 603 -13.15 22.47 -14.25
CA LEU A 603 -12.78 22.31 -15.64
C LEU A 603 -13.57 21.17 -16.28
N THR A 604 -13.91 21.33 -17.56
CA THR A 604 -14.55 20.31 -18.38
C THR A 604 -13.58 19.88 -19.47
N LEU A 605 -13.22 18.59 -19.46
CA LEU A 605 -12.28 17.98 -20.38
C LEU A 605 -12.97 16.90 -21.21
N LYS A 606 -12.39 16.59 -22.37
CA LYS A 606 -12.86 15.51 -23.24
C LYS A 606 -11.81 14.41 -23.29
N ILE A 607 -12.22 13.19 -23.05
CA ILE A 607 -11.35 12.02 -23.04
C ILE A 607 -11.84 10.91 -23.95
N VAL A 608 -10.93 10.26 -24.66
CA VAL A 608 -11.21 9.10 -25.49
C VAL A 608 -10.47 7.90 -24.91
N PRO A 609 -11.16 6.99 -24.21
CA PRO A 609 -10.52 5.80 -23.63
C PRO A 609 -9.87 4.93 -24.71
N GLN A 610 -8.75 4.31 -24.37
CA GLN A 610 -8.15 3.27 -25.21
C GLN A 610 -8.63 1.88 -24.78
N ALA A 611 -8.62 0.92 -25.71
CA ALA A 611 -8.81 -0.48 -25.34
C ALA A 611 -7.66 -0.93 -24.43
N ARG A 612 -7.97 -1.73 -23.44
CA ARG A 612 -6.97 -2.38 -22.61
C ARG A 612 -6.61 -3.72 -23.27
N ASN A 613 -5.35 -3.88 -23.68
CA ASN A 613 -4.83 -5.09 -24.32
C ASN A 613 -4.50 -6.17 -23.30
#